data_3ea9b625b3918946afc19991c6df7c32
#
_entry.id   3ea9b625b3918946afc19991c6df7c32
#
_cell.length_a   1.000
_cell.length_b   1.000
_cell.length_c   1.000
_cell.angle_alpha   90.00
_cell.angle_beta   90.00
_cell.angle_gamma   90.00
#
_symmetry.space_group_name_H-M   'P 1'
#
loop_
_entity.id
_entity.type
_entity.pdbx_description
1 polymer ?
#
loop_
_entity_poly.entity_id
_entity_poly.type
_entity_poly.pdbx_seq_one_letter_code
_entity_poly.pdbx_strand_id
1 'polypeptide(L)'
;MAGLLLLVILGGGWLLWRLRKKTRVLSQKLREAETTFHPLEVDPDAPLTKLLTFLDELAAPKRRTWGVALLQLFGRTRLGDKVIGERAQELSAQLRGAANVYVPNLQQSMADASRATATTDVAAFLISMVQGSVTGQLGSETSLHNPDADLVEPFLSGPENWTAEEVLSAFQPSQGSLQIDLLGNLFVDPFKLESATGGRPLLNVALKAVVDLNLESLVNKGSMGHFMSFVAAMESTYTDVPYHNRVHAADVTARLCALLHRSGIRRHAEARKDRMAIFAALVAAVVHDAGHPGTNNGYHISKRTELAHSFNDQSVLENYSLNLAFTILRQHNFTQNWSTSEFLRFRKTVIAIVLATDFSHHFDHLSKFKAKVGSSQGDAVWDAIETQDHLLLLVMAMKVADLGHCAARLEVHVKWVSRLQEEFFLQGDKEREAYLPVSALMDRHKPGPASGVNQLGFFDVMVLPLLKEWCHAFPETSELLNQAEENRRYWEKDAKEDSDRRHSQGLGKKHSVEVDSLEP
;
A
#
# COMPACT_ATOMS: atom_id res chain seq x y z
N MET A 1 -35.83 -58.65 -7.53
CA MET A 1 -34.74 -57.83 -6.94
C MET A 1 -33.51 -57.73 -7.82
N ALA A 2 -33.02 -58.81 -8.43
CA ALA A 2 -31.81 -58.79 -9.31
C ALA A 2 -31.97 -57.90 -10.57
N GLY A 3 -33.17 -57.85 -11.18
CA GLY A 3 -33.41 -57.02 -12.38
C GLY A 3 -33.41 -55.53 -12.14
N LEU A 4 -33.83 -55.08 -10.93
CA LEU A 4 -33.81 -53.66 -10.57
C LEU A 4 -32.38 -53.15 -10.29
N LEU A 5 -31.53 -54.03 -9.72
CA LEU A 5 -30.11 -53.71 -9.44
C LEU A 5 -29.32 -53.56 -10.75
N LEU A 6 -29.64 -54.38 -11.75
CA LEU A 6 -28.97 -54.29 -13.09
C LEU A 6 -29.33 -53.02 -13.84
N LEU A 7 -30.59 -52.54 -13.74
CA LEU A 7 -31.05 -51.28 -14.33
C LEU A 7 -30.41 -50.05 -13.66
N VAL A 8 -30.18 -50.06 -12.34
CA VAL A 8 -29.51 -49.00 -11.61
C VAL A 8 -28.01 -48.94 -11.95
N ILE A 9 -27.36 -50.10 -12.07
CA ILE A 9 -25.92 -50.18 -12.43
C ILE A 9 -25.70 -49.75 -13.91
N LEU A 10 -26.55 -50.20 -14.84
CA LEU A 10 -26.44 -49.84 -16.24
C LEU A 10 -26.86 -48.37 -16.48
N GLY A 11 -27.89 -47.86 -15.80
CA GLY A 11 -28.31 -46.45 -15.85
C GLY A 11 -27.26 -45.52 -15.23
N GLY A 12 -26.67 -45.91 -14.11
CA GLY A 12 -25.57 -45.17 -13.47
C GLY A 12 -24.30 -45.13 -14.30
N GLY A 13 -23.96 -46.26 -14.94
CA GLY A 13 -22.82 -46.37 -15.88
C GLY A 13 -22.98 -45.46 -17.12
N TRP A 14 -24.20 -45.42 -17.69
CA TRP A 14 -24.50 -44.59 -18.86
C TRP A 14 -24.50 -43.08 -18.48
N LEU A 15 -24.99 -42.72 -17.30
CA LEU A 15 -24.98 -41.36 -16.81
C LEU A 15 -23.53 -40.88 -16.51
N LEU A 16 -22.71 -41.73 -15.90
CA LEU A 16 -21.27 -41.47 -15.68
C LEU A 16 -20.50 -41.36 -17.00
N TRP A 17 -20.82 -42.19 -17.99
CA TRP A 17 -20.22 -42.09 -19.32
C TRP A 17 -20.62 -40.78 -20.02
N ARG A 18 -21.89 -40.38 -19.94
CA ARG A 18 -22.38 -39.12 -20.50
C ARG A 18 -21.77 -37.87 -19.80
N LEU A 19 -21.58 -37.93 -18.49
CA LEU A 19 -20.90 -36.89 -17.71
C LEU A 19 -19.42 -36.80 -18.07
N ARG A 20 -18.72 -37.94 -18.17
CA ARG A 20 -17.32 -37.98 -18.63
C ARG A 20 -17.15 -37.50 -20.08
N LYS A 21 -18.11 -37.75 -20.96
CA LYS A 21 -18.10 -37.24 -22.33
C LYS A 21 -18.34 -35.71 -22.36
N LYS A 22 -19.26 -35.18 -21.54
CA LYS A 22 -19.47 -33.73 -21.40
C LYS A 22 -18.27 -33.02 -20.77
N THR A 23 -17.67 -33.58 -19.72
CA THR A 23 -16.43 -33.02 -19.13
C THR A 23 -15.27 -33.03 -20.09
N ARG A 24 -15.10 -34.06 -20.93
CA ARG A 24 -14.07 -34.07 -21.98
C ARG A 24 -14.33 -32.98 -23.05
N VAL A 25 -15.58 -32.80 -23.46
CA VAL A 25 -15.94 -31.75 -24.44
C VAL A 25 -15.76 -30.35 -23.85
N LEU A 26 -16.11 -30.17 -22.56
CA LEU A 26 -15.86 -28.89 -21.86
C LEU A 26 -14.34 -28.64 -21.68
N SER A 27 -13.57 -29.66 -21.31
CA SER A 27 -12.11 -29.54 -21.16
C SER A 27 -11.42 -29.29 -22.50
N GLN A 28 -11.97 -29.83 -23.59
CA GLN A 28 -11.48 -29.57 -24.93
C GLN A 28 -11.82 -28.14 -25.37
N LYS A 29 -13.05 -27.68 -25.13
CA LYS A 29 -13.44 -26.29 -25.40
C LYS A 29 -12.69 -25.29 -24.55
N LEU A 30 -12.37 -25.64 -23.29
CA LEU A 30 -11.51 -24.80 -22.43
C LEU A 30 -10.08 -24.72 -23.02
N ARG A 31 -9.50 -25.85 -23.44
CA ARG A 31 -8.17 -25.86 -24.09
C ARG A 31 -8.17 -25.14 -25.44
N GLU A 32 -9.23 -25.29 -26.22
CA GLU A 32 -9.40 -24.55 -27.48
C GLU A 32 -9.58 -23.05 -27.23
N ALA A 33 -10.24 -22.65 -26.14
CA ALA A 33 -10.30 -21.26 -25.69
C ALA A 33 -8.94 -20.76 -25.20
N GLU A 34 -8.19 -21.56 -24.44
CA GLU A 34 -6.82 -21.23 -23.98
C GLU A 34 -5.82 -21.05 -25.13
N THR A 35 -6.00 -21.78 -26.25
CA THR A 35 -5.12 -21.66 -27.42
C THR A 35 -5.49 -20.53 -28.38
N THR A 36 -6.69 -19.95 -28.26
CA THR A 36 -7.16 -18.82 -29.08
C THR A 36 -7.01 -17.46 -28.38
N PHE A 37 -6.59 -17.43 -27.13
CA PHE A 37 -6.37 -16.17 -26.42
C PHE A 37 -4.99 -15.60 -26.72
N HIS A 38 -4.94 -14.47 -27.41
CA HIS A 38 -3.77 -13.61 -27.41
C HIS A 38 -3.50 -13.13 -25.97
N PRO A 39 -2.24 -13.11 -25.48
CA PRO A 39 -1.93 -12.72 -24.09
C PRO A 39 -2.34 -11.29 -23.69
N LEU A 40 -2.82 -10.49 -24.65
CA LEU A 40 -3.23 -9.08 -24.47
C LEU A 40 -4.76 -8.89 -24.31
N GLU A 41 -5.56 -9.96 -24.42
CA GLU A 41 -7.03 -9.88 -24.34
C GLU A 41 -7.66 -10.75 -23.25
N VAL A 42 -6.92 -11.11 -22.22
CA VAL A 42 -7.50 -11.82 -21.07
C VAL A 42 -8.28 -10.80 -20.26
N ASP A 43 -9.61 -10.81 -20.46
CA ASP A 43 -10.53 -10.09 -19.57
C ASP A 43 -10.45 -10.73 -18.18
N PRO A 44 -9.81 -10.07 -17.17
CA PRO A 44 -9.66 -10.63 -15.83
C PRO A 44 -11.01 -10.84 -15.14
N ASP A 45 -12.09 -10.22 -15.64
CA ASP A 45 -13.45 -10.36 -15.12
C ASP A 45 -14.21 -11.57 -15.71
N ALA A 46 -13.73 -12.17 -16.80
CA ALA A 46 -14.46 -13.23 -17.48
C ALA A 46 -14.85 -14.43 -16.57
N PRO A 47 -14.03 -14.94 -15.66
CA PRO A 47 -14.41 -16.00 -14.72
C PRO A 47 -15.46 -15.55 -13.71
N LEU A 48 -15.32 -14.33 -13.18
CA LEU A 48 -16.21 -13.76 -12.16
C LEU A 48 -17.55 -13.36 -12.79
N THR A 49 -17.55 -12.74 -13.97
CA THR A 49 -18.75 -12.41 -14.74
C THR A 49 -19.56 -13.66 -15.06
N LYS A 50 -18.89 -14.76 -15.44
CA LYS A 50 -19.57 -16.05 -15.68
C LYS A 50 -20.14 -16.65 -14.40
N LEU A 51 -19.45 -16.52 -13.27
CA LEU A 51 -19.95 -16.95 -11.97
C LEU A 51 -21.13 -16.13 -11.53
N LEU A 52 -21.08 -14.80 -11.68
CA LEU A 52 -22.18 -13.90 -11.38
C LEU A 52 -23.40 -14.19 -12.23
N THR A 53 -23.23 -14.38 -13.55
CA THR A 53 -24.30 -14.76 -14.48
C THR A 53 -24.94 -16.09 -14.06
N PHE A 54 -24.12 -17.09 -13.68
CA PHE A 54 -24.61 -18.38 -13.19
C PHE A 54 -25.42 -18.23 -11.87
N LEU A 55 -24.95 -17.40 -10.93
CA LEU A 55 -25.66 -17.14 -9.68
C LEU A 55 -26.99 -16.39 -9.92
N ASP A 56 -27.02 -15.45 -10.85
CA ASP A 56 -28.23 -14.75 -11.25
C ASP A 56 -29.25 -15.68 -11.95
N GLU A 57 -28.76 -16.60 -12.76
CA GLU A 57 -29.61 -17.64 -13.36
C GLU A 57 -30.18 -18.59 -12.31
N LEU A 58 -29.43 -18.91 -11.25
CA LEU A 58 -29.94 -19.69 -10.10
C LEU A 58 -30.95 -18.90 -9.27
N ALA A 59 -30.80 -17.59 -9.15
CA ALA A 59 -31.74 -16.73 -8.43
C ALA A 59 -33.04 -16.50 -9.17
N ALA A 60 -33.06 -16.62 -10.52
CA ALA A 60 -34.23 -16.33 -11.37
C ALA A 60 -35.33 -17.42 -11.25
N PRO A 61 -36.59 -17.07 -10.99
CA PRO A 61 -37.65 -18.04 -10.71
C PRO A 61 -37.96 -19.04 -11.84
N LYS A 62 -37.72 -18.67 -13.09
CA LYS A 62 -38.07 -19.46 -14.28
C LYS A 62 -37.01 -20.41 -14.80
N ARG A 63 -35.75 -20.36 -14.28
CA ARG A 63 -34.61 -21.16 -14.77
C ARG A 63 -33.99 -22.10 -13.72
N ARG A 64 -34.65 -22.26 -12.58
CA ARG A 64 -34.12 -23.02 -11.41
C ARG A 64 -33.99 -24.53 -11.63
N THR A 65 -34.72 -25.10 -12.57
CA THR A 65 -34.89 -26.57 -12.72
C THR A 65 -33.58 -27.33 -12.98
N TRP A 66 -32.60 -26.72 -13.67
CA TRP A 66 -31.32 -27.38 -13.99
C TRP A 66 -30.21 -27.11 -12.97
N GLY A 67 -30.12 -25.88 -12.45
CA GLY A 67 -29.10 -25.50 -11.46
C GLY A 67 -29.35 -26.17 -10.10
N VAL A 68 -30.60 -26.22 -9.68
CA VAL A 68 -31.01 -26.88 -8.42
C VAL A 68 -30.80 -28.40 -8.50
N ALA A 69 -31.07 -29.05 -9.64
CA ALA A 69 -30.80 -30.47 -9.83
C ALA A 69 -29.31 -30.79 -9.76
N LEU A 70 -28.43 -29.89 -10.21
CA LEU A 70 -26.96 -30.03 -10.09
C LEU A 70 -26.49 -29.86 -8.66
N LEU A 71 -27.01 -28.89 -7.92
CA LEU A 71 -26.66 -28.65 -6.50
C LEU A 71 -27.19 -29.76 -5.58
N GLN A 72 -28.36 -30.33 -5.88
CA GLN A 72 -28.92 -31.48 -5.16
C GLN A 72 -28.14 -32.77 -5.41
N LEU A 73 -27.49 -32.90 -6.58
CA LEU A 73 -26.61 -34.04 -6.90
C LEU A 73 -25.26 -34.00 -6.17
N PHE A 74 -24.77 -32.81 -5.81
CA PHE A 74 -23.47 -32.62 -5.15
C PHE A 74 -23.54 -32.36 -3.65
N GLY A 75 -24.71 -32.09 -3.09
CA GLY A 75 -24.88 -31.81 -1.67
C GLY A 75 -26.11 -32.51 -1.06
N ARG A 76 -25.92 -33.25 0.02
CA ARG A 76 -26.99 -33.87 0.82
C ARG A 76 -27.87 -32.85 1.57
N THR A 77 -28.21 -31.72 0.97
CA THR A 77 -29.02 -30.68 1.61
C THR A 77 -30.43 -30.64 1.00
N ARG A 78 -31.44 -30.96 1.83
CA ARG A 78 -32.86 -30.74 1.55
C ARG A 78 -33.21 -29.25 1.69
N LEU A 79 -32.51 -28.36 0.99
CA LEU A 79 -32.87 -26.94 0.94
C LEU A 79 -33.93 -26.73 -0.15
N GLY A 80 -35.03 -26.09 0.19
CA GLY A 80 -36.08 -25.76 -0.79
C GLY A 80 -35.59 -24.74 -1.83
N ASP A 81 -36.14 -24.78 -3.05
CA ASP A 81 -35.78 -23.91 -4.19
C ASP A 81 -35.74 -22.41 -3.85
N LYS A 82 -36.61 -21.97 -2.94
CA LYS A 82 -36.69 -20.57 -2.48
C LYS A 82 -35.40 -20.18 -1.70
N VAL A 83 -34.96 -21.02 -0.78
CA VAL A 83 -33.76 -20.77 0.05
C VAL A 83 -32.48 -20.76 -0.80
N ILE A 84 -32.40 -21.64 -1.81
CA ILE A 84 -31.27 -21.67 -2.75
C ILE A 84 -31.23 -20.37 -3.57
N GLY A 85 -32.40 -19.91 -4.05
CA GLY A 85 -32.50 -18.66 -4.80
C GLY A 85 -32.14 -17.42 -3.98
N GLU A 86 -32.63 -17.34 -2.73
CA GLU A 86 -32.30 -16.24 -1.82
C GLU A 86 -30.80 -16.20 -1.52
N ARG A 87 -30.19 -17.35 -1.26
CA ARG A 87 -28.74 -17.45 -0.97
C ARG A 87 -27.87 -17.21 -2.19
N ALA A 88 -28.30 -17.61 -3.39
CA ALA A 88 -27.62 -17.30 -4.65
C ALA A 88 -27.69 -15.79 -4.95
N GLN A 89 -28.83 -15.14 -4.66
CA GLN A 89 -29.00 -13.69 -4.81
C GLN A 89 -28.14 -12.91 -3.82
N GLU A 90 -28.08 -13.35 -2.57
CA GLU A 90 -27.20 -12.78 -1.54
C GLU A 90 -25.72 -12.93 -1.90
N LEU A 91 -25.29 -14.12 -2.33
CA LEU A 91 -23.92 -14.37 -2.76
C LEU A 91 -23.56 -13.58 -4.04
N SER A 92 -24.51 -13.44 -4.98
CA SER A 92 -24.33 -12.61 -6.16
C SER A 92 -24.19 -11.13 -5.80
N ALA A 93 -24.96 -10.62 -4.84
CA ALA A 93 -24.85 -9.25 -4.33
C ALA A 93 -23.51 -9.03 -3.60
N GLN A 94 -23.10 -9.98 -2.77
CA GLN A 94 -21.80 -9.94 -2.09
C GLN A 94 -20.63 -9.98 -3.09
N LEU A 95 -20.69 -10.84 -4.12
CA LEU A 95 -19.67 -10.94 -5.16
C LEU A 95 -19.67 -9.71 -6.08
N ARG A 96 -20.81 -9.10 -6.38
CA ARG A 96 -20.86 -7.82 -7.12
C ARG A 96 -20.27 -6.68 -6.31
N GLY A 97 -20.58 -6.62 -5.01
CA GLY A 97 -19.93 -5.71 -4.07
C GLY A 97 -18.42 -5.95 -4.04
N ALA A 98 -18.00 -7.22 -3.91
CA ALA A 98 -16.61 -7.62 -3.93
C ALA A 98 -15.94 -7.40 -5.30
N ALA A 99 -16.64 -7.69 -6.41
CA ALA A 99 -16.10 -7.50 -7.76
C ALA A 99 -15.85 -6.04 -8.10
N ASN A 100 -16.72 -5.14 -7.69
CA ASN A 100 -16.50 -3.70 -7.82
C ASN A 100 -15.33 -3.20 -6.95
N VAL A 101 -14.88 -4.05 -6.03
CA VAL A 101 -13.82 -3.81 -5.08
C VAL A 101 -12.51 -4.50 -5.50
N TYR A 102 -12.57 -5.74 -6.05
CA TYR A 102 -11.38 -6.53 -6.42
C TYR A 102 -10.83 -6.25 -7.81
N VAL A 103 -11.59 -5.53 -8.61
CA VAL A 103 -11.12 -4.98 -9.85
C VAL A 103 -11.44 -3.50 -9.78
N PRO A 104 -10.61 -2.68 -9.13
CA PRO A 104 -10.42 -1.42 -9.77
C PRO A 104 -10.04 -1.89 -11.16
N ASN A 105 -10.89 -1.59 -12.13
CA ASN A 105 -10.49 -1.68 -13.50
C ASN A 105 -9.26 -0.80 -13.61
N LEU A 106 -8.12 -1.34 -13.11
CA LEU A 106 -6.86 -0.63 -13.10
C LEU A 106 -6.56 -0.24 -14.53
N GLN A 107 -6.87 -1.15 -15.48
CA GLN A 107 -6.82 -0.86 -16.89
C GLN A 107 -7.88 0.18 -17.30
N GLN A 108 -9.08 0.18 -16.73
CA GLN A 108 -10.11 1.18 -17.04
C GLN A 108 -9.86 2.50 -16.31
N SER A 109 -9.46 2.47 -15.05
CA SER A 109 -9.05 3.67 -14.32
C SER A 109 -7.75 4.25 -14.90
N MET A 110 -6.84 3.39 -15.38
CA MET A 110 -5.63 3.80 -16.09
C MET A 110 -5.94 4.21 -17.54
N ALA A 111 -6.89 3.57 -18.22
CA ALA A 111 -7.36 4.00 -19.55
C ALA A 111 -8.18 5.30 -19.45
N ASP A 112 -8.94 5.51 -18.40
CA ASP A 112 -9.67 6.74 -18.17
C ASP A 112 -8.75 7.86 -17.69
N ALA A 113 -7.76 7.56 -16.85
CA ALA A 113 -6.68 8.48 -16.48
C ALA A 113 -5.74 8.75 -17.67
N SER A 114 -5.42 7.76 -18.51
CA SER A 114 -4.62 7.97 -19.72
C SER A 114 -5.37 8.70 -20.84
N ARG A 115 -6.69 8.57 -20.93
CA ARG A 115 -7.52 9.40 -21.80
C ARG A 115 -7.61 10.84 -21.33
N ALA A 116 -7.49 11.07 -20.02
CA ALA A 116 -7.60 12.41 -19.46
C ALA A 116 -6.25 13.14 -19.41
N THR A 117 -5.15 12.52 -18.97
CA THR A 117 -3.88 13.22 -18.70
C THR A 117 -2.64 12.34 -18.48
N ALA A 118 -2.75 11.02 -18.25
CA ALA A 118 -1.60 10.21 -17.90
C ALA A 118 -0.74 9.86 -19.12
N THR A 119 0.57 10.09 -19.03
CA THR A 119 1.52 9.60 -20.03
C THR A 119 1.63 8.07 -19.94
N THR A 120 2.07 7.43 -21.03
CA THR A 120 2.40 5.99 -21.05
C THR A 120 3.39 5.60 -19.93
N ASP A 121 4.26 6.55 -19.52
CA ASP A 121 5.27 6.33 -18.49
C ASP A 121 4.66 6.26 -17.08
N VAL A 122 3.65 7.08 -16.75
CA VAL A 122 2.90 6.95 -15.47
C VAL A 122 2.16 5.64 -15.40
N ALA A 123 1.48 5.27 -16.48
CA ALA A 123 0.78 4.00 -16.55
C ALA A 123 1.75 2.82 -16.37
N ALA A 124 2.90 2.83 -17.07
CA ALA A 124 3.93 1.81 -16.95
C ALA A 124 4.52 1.75 -15.52
N PHE A 125 4.76 2.90 -14.89
CA PHE A 125 5.24 2.99 -13.51
C PHE A 125 4.23 2.38 -12.53
N LEU A 126 2.96 2.78 -12.59
CA LEU A 126 1.92 2.25 -11.72
C LEU A 126 1.70 0.74 -11.90
N ILE A 127 1.75 0.25 -13.16
CA ILE A 127 1.70 -1.18 -13.44
C ILE A 127 2.88 -1.92 -12.81
N SER A 128 4.10 -1.39 -12.96
CA SER A 128 5.30 -2.02 -12.39
C SER A 128 5.26 -2.09 -10.85
N MET A 129 4.70 -1.06 -10.20
CA MET A 129 4.54 -1.03 -8.75
C MET A 129 3.51 -2.05 -8.24
N VAL A 130 2.39 -2.22 -8.98
CA VAL A 130 1.29 -3.10 -8.55
C VAL A 130 1.55 -4.56 -8.92
N GLN A 131 2.25 -4.83 -10.02
CA GLN A 131 2.49 -6.20 -10.48
C GLN A 131 3.69 -6.88 -9.82
N GLY A 132 4.48 -6.17 -9.02
CA GLY A 132 5.74 -6.67 -8.47
C GLY A 132 6.57 -7.32 -9.60
N SER A 133 7.71 -6.81 -9.93
CA SER A 133 8.49 -7.10 -11.17
C SER A 133 8.52 -8.57 -11.60
N VAL A 134 7.61 -8.99 -12.45
CA VAL A 134 7.56 -10.35 -13.05
C VAL A 134 8.18 -10.39 -14.47
N THR A 135 8.76 -9.31 -14.94
CA THR A 135 9.36 -9.27 -16.28
C THR A 135 10.87 -9.01 -16.24
N GLY A 136 11.64 -9.95 -15.67
CA GLY A 136 13.09 -9.96 -15.77
C GLY A 136 13.57 -10.66 -17.03
N GLN A 137 14.03 -9.96 -18.06
CA GLN A 137 14.93 -10.53 -19.05
C GLN A 137 16.31 -10.80 -18.41
N LEU A 138 16.81 -12.01 -18.62
CA LEU A 138 18.07 -12.53 -18.07
C LEU A 138 19.29 -11.72 -18.55
N GLY A 139 19.90 -10.96 -17.68
CA GLY A 139 21.25 -10.38 -17.86
C GLY A 139 22.30 -11.20 -17.12
N SER A 140 23.52 -11.24 -17.64
CA SER A 140 24.63 -12.07 -17.18
C SER A 140 25.14 -11.71 -15.78
N GLU A 141 25.62 -12.73 -15.08
CA GLU A 141 26.16 -12.68 -13.71
C GLU A 141 27.40 -11.78 -13.57
N THR A 142 27.38 -10.89 -12.59
CA THR A 142 28.60 -10.33 -11.97
C THR A 142 28.46 -10.42 -10.45
N SER A 143 29.43 -11.08 -9.84
CA SER A 143 29.57 -11.27 -8.40
C SER A 143 29.81 -9.92 -7.71
N LEU A 144 29.04 -9.60 -6.69
CA LEU A 144 29.21 -8.41 -5.84
C LEU A 144 29.52 -8.80 -4.41
N HIS A 145 30.63 -8.27 -3.92
CA HIS A 145 31.04 -8.33 -2.53
C HIS A 145 30.27 -7.29 -1.71
N ASN A 146 29.76 -7.67 -0.53
CA ASN A 146 29.01 -6.78 0.37
C ASN A 146 29.98 -6.14 1.39
N PRO A 147 30.17 -4.81 1.38
CA PRO A 147 31.06 -4.14 2.32
C PRO A 147 30.44 -3.73 3.67
N ASP A 148 29.13 -3.80 3.87
CA ASP A 148 28.44 -3.05 4.93
C ASP A 148 27.82 -3.89 6.06
N ALA A 149 28.35 -5.07 6.35
CA ALA A 149 27.82 -5.91 7.46
C ALA A 149 28.25 -5.45 8.86
N ASP A 150 29.17 -4.50 8.99
CA ASP A 150 29.89 -4.25 10.25
C ASP A 150 29.63 -2.89 10.94
N LEU A 151 28.63 -2.10 10.53
CA LEU A 151 28.41 -0.78 11.10
C LEU A 151 27.16 -0.67 11.96
N VAL A 152 27.18 -1.25 13.16
CA VAL A 152 26.33 -0.81 14.27
C VAL A 152 27.22 -0.58 15.48
N GLU A 153 27.81 0.60 15.59
CA GLU A 153 28.44 1.02 16.83
C GLU A 153 27.41 1.14 17.96
N PRO A 154 27.75 0.81 19.21
CA PRO A 154 26.82 0.86 20.33
C PRO A 154 26.44 2.31 20.63
N PHE A 155 25.24 2.71 20.22
CA PHE A 155 24.67 4.01 20.60
C PHE A 155 24.36 4.06 22.09
N LEU A 156 24.78 5.16 22.69
CA LEU A 156 24.69 5.61 24.07
C LEU A 156 23.58 4.94 24.90
N SER A 157 23.98 4.23 25.93
CA SER A 157 23.12 3.78 27.02
C SER A 157 22.60 5.00 27.78
N GLY A 158 21.35 5.39 27.51
CA GLY A 158 20.64 6.31 28.38
C GLY A 158 20.35 5.66 29.74
N PRO A 159 20.10 6.44 30.81
CA PRO A 159 19.73 5.90 32.10
C PRO A 159 18.48 5.03 31.99
N GLU A 160 18.51 3.84 32.57
CA GLU A 160 17.44 2.82 32.46
C GLU A 160 16.06 3.27 33.01
N ASN A 161 15.99 4.38 33.74
CA ASN A 161 14.82 4.80 34.50
C ASN A 161 14.25 6.18 34.08
N TRP A 162 14.56 6.68 32.90
CA TRP A 162 14.01 7.96 32.46
C TRP A 162 12.53 7.85 32.12
N THR A 163 11.73 8.83 32.54
CA THR A 163 10.37 9.05 32.05
C THR A 163 10.40 9.64 30.64
N ALA A 164 9.30 9.50 29.88
CA ALA A 164 9.20 10.12 28.57
C ALA A 164 9.41 11.64 28.60
N GLU A 165 8.94 12.32 29.66
CA GLU A 165 9.13 13.78 29.85
C GLU A 165 10.59 14.14 30.11
N GLU A 166 11.30 13.37 30.93
CA GLU A 166 12.73 13.59 31.20
C GLU A 166 13.56 13.38 29.92
N VAL A 167 13.21 12.36 29.14
CA VAL A 167 13.83 12.11 27.84
C VAL A 167 13.55 13.28 26.88
N LEU A 168 12.30 13.72 26.75
CA LEU A 168 11.95 14.87 25.92
C LEU A 168 12.65 16.15 26.38
N SER A 169 12.78 16.38 27.70
CA SER A 169 13.47 17.54 28.23
C SER A 169 14.99 17.51 27.98
N ALA A 170 15.60 16.33 28.01
CA ALA A 170 17.04 16.14 27.74
C ALA A 170 17.41 16.31 26.26
N PHE A 171 16.45 16.03 25.35
CA PHE A 171 16.67 16.14 23.89
C PHE A 171 16.05 17.41 23.29
N GLN A 172 15.44 18.30 24.10
CA GLN A 172 15.00 19.59 23.59
C GLN A 172 16.21 20.50 23.28
N PRO A 173 16.22 21.12 22.10
CA PRO A 173 17.17 22.19 21.86
C PRO A 173 16.97 23.31 22.89
N SER A 174 18.04 23.91 23.33
CA SER A 174 18.12 24.93 24.39
C SER A 174 17.35 26.25 24.14
N GLN A 175 16.43 26.29 23.18
CA GLN A 175 15.58 27.44 22.84
C GLN A 175 14.14 26.97 22.54
N GLY A 176 13.31 27.00 23.60
CA GLY A 176 11.86 26.89 23.48
C GLY A 176 11.35 25.47 23.21
N SER A 177 10.45 24.98 24.04
CA SER A 177 9.78 23.72 23.84
C SER A 177 9.14 23.67 22.46
N LEU A 178 9.55 22.72 21.63
CA LEU A 178 8.91 22.44 20.34
C LEU A 178 7.47 21.98 20.62
N GLN A 179 6.53 22.92 20.67
CA GLN A 179 5.11 22.62 20.85
C GLN A 179 4.56 22.06 19.52
N ILE A 180 4.78 20.77 19.30
CA ILE A 180 4.15 20.05 18.18
C ILE A 180 2.86 19.44 18.70
N ASP A 181 1.75 19.82 18.12
CA ASP A 181 0.48 19.10 18.31
C ASP A 181 0.46 17.88 17.37
N LEU A 182 0.86 16.71 17.90
CA LEU A 182 0.83 15.46 17.14
C LEU A 182 -0.57 14.86 17.01
N LEU A 183 -1.52 15.27 17.82
CA LEU A 183 -2.86 14.66 17.81
C LEU A 183 -3.86 15.47 16.98
N GLY A 184 -3.79 16.80 17.03
CA GLY A 184 -4.72 17.68 16.31
C GLY A 184 -4.25 18.10 14.92
N ASN A 185 -2.93 18.16 14.70
CA ASN A 185 -2.36 18.73 13.47
C ASN A 185 -2.07 17.67 12.40
N LEU A 186 -2.91 17.63 11.38
CA LEU A 186 -2.71 16.77 10.20
C LEU A 186 -1.63 17.30 9.22
N PHE A 187 -1.12 18.52 9.43
CA PHE A 187 -0.25 19.24 8.49
C PHE A 187 1.09 19.64 9.13
N VAL A 188 1.70 18.72 9.88
CA VAL A 188 3.05 18.93 10.43
C VAL A 188 4.03 19.19 9.28
N ASP A 189 4.90 20.20 9.45
CA ASP A 189 6.00 20.47 8.52
C ASP A 189 7.26 19.69 8.98
N PRO A 190 7.61 18.58 8.31
CA PRO A 190 8.70 17.71 8.75
C PRO A 190 10.08 18.36 8.58
N PHE A 191 10.23 19.33 7.69
CA PHE A 191 11.49 20.02 7.45
C PHE A 191 11.77 21.04 8.56
N LYS A 192 10.73 21.71 9.05
CA LYS A 192 10.86 22.55 10.26
C LYS A 192 11.15 21.69 11.47
N LEU A 193 10.50 20.52 11.56
CA LEU A 193 10.74 19.57 12.63
C LEU A 193 12.20 19.06 12.63
N GLU A 194 12.75 18.69 11.48
CA GLU A 194 14.15 18.30 11.34
C GLU A 194 15.09 19.38 11.87
N SER A 195 14.88 20.65 11.44
CA SER A 195 15.69 21.78 11.88
C SER A 195 15.58 22.03 13.38
N ALA A 196 14.36 21.94 13.94
CA ALA A 196 14.09 22.21 15.35
C ALA A 196 14.60 21.11 16.28
N THR A 197 14.79 19.88 15.79
CA THR A 197 15.26 18.73 16.57
C THR A 197 16.77 18.44 16.41
N GLY A 198 17.50 19.36 15.78
CA GLY A 198 18.95 19.17 15.55
C GLY A 198 19.27 17.97 14.68
N GLY A 199 18.39 17.65 13.71
CA GLY A 199 18.56 16.53 12.77
C GLY A 199 18.10 15.17 13.32
N ARG A 200 17.36 15.13 14.44
CA ARG A 200 16.78 13.91 15.03
C ARG A 200 15.25 13.95 15.10
N PRO A 201 14.57 14.15 13.97
CA PRO A 201 13.12 14.33 13.94
C PRO A 201 12.35 13.08 14.36
N LEU A 202 12.81 11.88 13.94
CA LEU A 202 12.11 10.62 14.20
C LEU A 202 12.13 10.27 15.69
N LEU A 203 13.30 10.41 16.36
CA LEU A 203 13.43 10.18 17.79
C LEU A 203 12.47 11.08 18.58
N ASN A 204 12.47 12.38 18.27
CA ASN A 204 11.65 13.35 18.97
C ASN A 204 10.14 13.11 18.77
N VAL A 205 9.72 12.81 17.54
CA VAL A 205 8.31 12.47 17.23
C VAL A 205 7.88 11.20 17.93
N ALA A 206 8.68 10.13 17.87
CA ALA A 206 8.33 8.85 18.47
C ALA A 206 8.18 8.93 19.99
N LEU A 207 9.09 9.64 20.67
CA LEU A 207 9.02 9.84 22.12
C LEU A 207 7.79 10.68 22.51
N LYS A 208 7.55 11.78 21.80
CA LYS A 208 6.36 12.60 22.03
C LYS A 208 5.08 11.80 21.76
N ALA A 209 5.05 10.97 20.74
CA ALA A 209 3.91 10.12 20.41
C ALA A 209 3.59 9.11 21.53
N VAL A 210 4.59 8.57 22.21
CA VAL A 210 4.37 7.70 23.38
C VAL A 210 3.59 8.43 24.46
N VAL A 211 3.93 9.70 24.74
CA VAL A 211 3.23 10.54 25.72
C VAL A 211 1.83 10.91 25.23
N ASP A 212 1.73 11.50 24.05
CA ASP A 212 0.47 12.02 23.51
C ASP A 212 -0.59 10.92 23.28
N LEU A 213 -0.16 9.70 22.97
CA LEU A 213 -1.02 8.54 22.79
C LEU A 213 -1.27 7.75 24.08
N ASN A 214 -0.76 8.20 25.24
CA ASN A 214 -0.84 7.53 26.55
C ASN A 214 -0.29 6.09 26.53
N LEU A 215 0.87 5.88 25.93
CA LEU A 215 1.50 4.57 25.75
C LEU A 215 2.62 4.27 26.76
N GLU A 216 2.93 5.21 27.67
CA GLU A 216 4.04 5.11 28.63
C GLU A 216 3.96 3.86 29.50
N SER A 217 2.76 3.43 29.87
CA SER A 217 2.60 2.21 30.68
C SER A 217 3.05 0.94 29.97
N LEU A 218 2.96 0.89 28.64
CA LEU A 218 3.45 -0.23 27.83
C LEU A 218 4.97 -0.17 27.70
N VAL A 219 5.51 1.02 27.44
CA VAL A 219 6.96 1.24 27.29
C VAL A 219 7.65 1.04 28.64
N ASN A 220 7.16 1.64 29.74
CA ASN A 220 7.75 1.53 31.07
C ASN A 220 7.70 0.10 31.65
N LYS A 221 6.77 -0.75 31.17
CA LYS A 221 6.78 -2.18 31.51
C LYS A 221 8.09 -2.85 31.07
N GLY A 222 8.67 -2.42 29.93
CA GLY A 222 9.96 -2.87 29.44
C GLY A 222 11.13 -2.03 29.94
N SER A 223 11.27 -0.85 29.46
CA SER A 223 12.15 0.26 29.90
C SER A 223 12.03 1.40 28.88
N MET A 224 11.79 2.62 29.36
CA MET A 224 11.80 3.82 28.50
C MET A 224 13.19 4.08 27.90
N GLY A 225 14.25 3.87 28.67
CA GLY A 225 15.62 4.03 28.18
C GLY A 225 15.93 3.06 27.03
N HIS A 226 15.52 1.80 27.12
CA HIS A 226 15.66 0.83 26.03
C HIS A 226 14.82 1.20 24.79
N PHE A 227 13.59 1.70 24.99
CA PHE A 227 12.78 2.17 23.86
C PHE A 227 13.42 3.37 23.17
N MET A 228 13.93 4.33 23.94
CA MET A 228 14.65 5.47 23.40
C MET A 228 15.89 5.04 22.60
N SER A 229 16.69 4.13 23.15
CA SER A 229 17.87 3.58 22.48
C SER A 229 17.49 2.82 21.21
N PHE A 230 16.37 2.06 21.24
CA PHE A 230 15.82 1.41 20.07
C PHE A 230 15.46 2.43 18.96
N VAL A 231 14.68 3.48 19.29
CA VAL A 231 14.28 4.49 18.30
C VAL A 231 15.49 5.26 17.77
N ALA A 232 16.46 5.58 18.63
CA ALA A 232 17.70 6.26 18.22
C ALA A 232 18.53 5.40 17.25
N ALA A 233 18.63 4.11 17.52
CA ALA A 233 19.31 3.16 16.64
C ALA A 233 18.53 2.99 15.32
N MET A 234 17.19 2.90 15.37
CA MET A 234 16.37 2.87 14.16
C MET A 234 16.55 4.12 13.31
N GLU A 235 16.50 5.32 13.90
CA GLU A 235 16.73 6.57 13.17
C GLU A 235 18.09 6.58 12.46
N SER A 236 19.10 5.96 13.05
CA SER A 236 20.45 5.88 12.47
C SER A 236 20.55 4.89 11.29
N THR A 237 19.58 3.98 11.12
CA THR A 237 19.52 3.09 9.95
C THR A 237 18.99 3.77 8.68
N TYR A 238 18.32 4.89 8.83
CA TYR A 238 17.83 5.66 7.68
C TYR A 238 19.00 6.34 6.98
N THR A 239 19.19 6.02 5.72
CA THR A 239 20.28 6.54 4.90
C THR A 239 19.98 7.97 4.43
N ASP A 240 21.03 8.68 3.96
CA ASP A 240 20.89 10.05 3.43
C ASP A 240 20.40 10.05 1.96
N VAL A 241 19.33 9.32 1.69
CA VAL A 241 18.65 9.38 0.40
C VAL A 241 17.68 10.56 0.35
N PRO A 242 17.33 11.06 -0.84
CA PRO A 242 16.55 12.30 -0.95
C PRO A 242 15.17 12.23 -0.31
N TYR A 243 14.46 11.08 -0.42
CA TYR A 243 13.07 10.94 0.02
C TYR A 243 12.90 9.95 1.18
N HIS A 244 13.27 8.65 1.02
CA HIS A 244 13.06 7.60 2.04
C HIS A 244 14.11 7.66 3.15
N ASN A 245 14.14 8.76 3.89
CA ASN A 245 15.08 9.05 4.96
C ASN A 245 14.36 9.27 6.30
N ARG A 246 15.13 9.56 7.37
CA ARG A 246 14.58 9.80 8.73
C ARG A 246 13.54 10.90 8.82
N VAL A 247 13.56 11.88 7.90
CA VAL A 247 12.58 12.99 7.87
C VAL A 247 11.24 12.48 7.37
N HIS A 248 11.23 11.62 6.33
CA HIS A 248 10.04 10.93 5.85
C HIS A 248 9.44 10.04 6.96
N ALA A 249 10.25 9.23 7.61
CA ALA A 249 9.78 8.39 8.72
C ALA A 249 9.16 9.21 9.86
N ALA A 250 9.74 10.36 10.19
CA ALA A 250 9.19 11.29 11.18
C ALA A 250 7.85 11.91 10.72
N ASP A 251 7.75 12.31 9.44
CA ASP A 251 6.51 12.83 8.83
C ASP A 251 5.39 11.78 8.91
N VAL A 252 5.67 10.55 8.47
CA VAL A 252 4.72 9.42 8.52
C VAL A 252 4.30 9.12 9.96
N THR A 253 5.23 9.09 10.91
CA THR A 253 4.95 8.85 12.32
C THR A 253 4.06 9.95 12.93
N ALA A 254 4.35 11.22 12.65
CA ALA A 254 3.53 12.34 13.12
C ALA A 254 2.11 12.31 12.53
N ARG A 255 1.98 12.08 11.22
CA ARG A 255 0.66 11.96 10.56
C ARG A 255 -0.14 10.78 11.08
N LEU A 256 0.50 9.64 11.29
CA LEU A 256 -0.17 8.48 11.86
C LEU A 256 -0.75 8.80 13.25
N CYS A 257 -0.03 9.51 14.11
CA CYS A 257 -0.55 9.92 15.42
C CYS A 257 -1.81 10.79 15.29
N ALA A 258 -1.80 11.79 14.41
CA ALA A 258 -2.97 12.62 14.13
C ALA A 258 -4.14 11.81 13.56
N LEU A 259 -3.87 10.90 12.62
CA LEU A 259 -4.89 10.03 12.03
C LEU A 259 -5.52 9.11 13.08
N LEU A 260 -4.72 8.44 13.92
CA LEU A 260 -5.21 7.55 14.98
C LEU A 260 -6.09 8.31 16.00
N HIS A 261 -5.77 9.58 16.25
CA HIS A 261 -6.57 10.41 17.15
C HIS A 261 -7.84 10.93 16.48
N ARG A 262 -7.72 11.59 15.32
CA ARG A 262 -8.82 12.27 14.62
C ARG A 262 -9.87 11.27 14.08
N SER A 263 -9.47 10.09 13.65
CA SER A 263 -10.39 9.02 13.23
C SER A 263 -11.10 8.32 14.40
N GLY A 264 -10.71 8.58 15.64
CA GLY A 264 -11.25 7.89 16.83
C GLY A 264 -10.67 6.49 17.06
N ILE A 265 -9.75 6.00 16.21
CA ILE A 265 -9.12 4.66 16.35
C ILE A 265 -8.47 4.51 17.72
N ARG A 266 -7.72 5.53 18.17
CA ARG A 266 -7.12 5.53 19.51
C ARG A 266 -8.16 5.38 20.61
N ARG A 267 -9.22 6.21 20.60
CA ARG A 267 -10.31 6.20 21.60
C ARG A 267 -10.98 4.83 21.66
N HIS A 268 -11.25 4.24 20.50
CA HIS A 268 -11.88 2.91 20.39
C HIS A 268 -10.95 1.81 20.93
N ALA A 269 -9.67 1.83 20.59
CA ALA A 269 -8.67 0.90 21.13
C ALA A 269 -8.53 1.01 22.65
N GLU A 270 -8.54 2.23 23.21
CA GLU A 270 -8.52 2.47 24.66
C GLU A 270 -9.75 1.87 25.36
N ALA A 271 -10.96 2.08 24.81
CA ALA A 271 -12.20 1.51 25.34
C ALA A 271 -12.16 -0.03 25.38
N ARG A 272 -11.49 -0.66 24.43
CA ARG A 272 -11.30 -2.12 24.33
C ARG A 272 -10.06 -2.63 25.08
N LYS A 273 -9.32 -1.76 25.75
CA LYS A 273 -8.06 -2.08 26.44
C LYS A 273 -6.99 -2.64 25.48
N ASP A 274 -7.00 -2.17 24.24
CA ASP A 274 -6.08 -2.61 23.18
C ASP A 274 -5.05 -1.53 22.79
N ARG A 275 -4.40 -0.95 23.78
CA ARG A 275 -3.30 0.00 23.53
C ARG A 275 -2.11 -0.62 22.80
N MET A 276 -1.95 -1.94 22.90
CA MET A 276 -0.89 -2.66 22.20
C MET A 276 -0.98 -2.50 20.68
N ALA A 277 -2.18 -2.46 20.11
CA ALA A 277 -2.38 -2.25 18.69
C ALA A 277 -1.93 -0.85 18.24
N ILE A 278 -2.22 0.19 19.04
CA ILE A 278 -1.76 1.56 18.78
C ILE A 278 -0.24 1.67 18.91
N PHE A 279 0.35 1.05 19.93
CA PHE A 279 1.80 1.02 20.10
C PHE A 279 2.51 0.29 18.95
N ALA A 280 1.96 -0.83 18.49
CA ALA A 280 2.49 -1.55 17.34
C ALA A 280 2.40 -0.71 16.05
N ALA A 281 1.33 0.06 15.86
CA ALA A 281 1.21 0.97 14.72
C ALA A 281 2.24 2.11 14.78
N LEU A 282 2.48 2.69 15.96
CA LEU A 282 3.53 3.68 16.19
C LEU A 282 4.91 3.12 15.82
N VAL A 283 5.25 1.92 16.33
CA VAL A 283 6.54 1.29 16.03
C VAL A 283 6.62 0.94 14.54
N ALA A 284 5.54 0.47 13.91
CA ALA A 284 5.52 0.21 12.47
C ALA A 284 5.86 1.46 11.65
N ALA A 285 5.32 2.63 12.00
CA ALA A 285 5.66 3.90 11.34
C ALA A 285 7.13 4.30 11.55
N VAL A 286 7.68 4.05 12.74
CA VAL A 286 9.10 4.33 13.04
C VAL A 286 10.04 3.50 12.19
N VAL A 287 9.66 2.26 11.81
CA VAL A 287 10.58 1.29 11.20
C VAL A 287 10.30 0.97 9.73
N HIS A 288 9.19 1.48 9.15
CA HIS A 288 8.67 0.96 7.87
C HIS A 288 9.66 1.01 6.71
N ASP A 289 10.49 2.05 6.63
CA ASP A 289 11.50 2.26 5.59
C ASP A 289 12.93 2.24 6.12
N ALA A 290 13.17 1.61 7.29
CA ALA A 290 14.50 1.52 7.88
C ALA A 290 15.49 0.85 6.91
N GLY A 291 16.63 1.50 6.69
CA GLY A 291 17.68 1.02 5.79
C GLY A 291 17.36 1.15 4.30
N HIS A 292 16.33 1.91 3.91
CA HIS A 292 15.95 2.10 2.51
C HIS A 292 17.09 2.67 1.68
N PRO A 293 17.53 2.02 0.57
CA PRO A 293 18.72 2.40 -0.18
C PRO A 293 18.46 3.43 -1.30
N GLY A 294 17.26 4.01 -1.36
CA GLY A 294 16.83 4.90 -2.44
C GLY A 294 16.60 4.18 -3.78
N THR A 295 16.26 2.89 -3.73
CA THR A 295 15.91 2.08 -4.90
C THR A 295 14.72 1.18 -4.53
N ASN A 296 13.81 0.92 -5.47
CA ASN A 296 12.58 0.16 -5.22
C ASN A 296 12.78 -1.36 -5.29
N ASN A 297 11.74 -2.12 -4.89
CA ASN A 297 11.73 -3.59 -4.98
C ASN A 297 12.06 -4.11 -6.39
N GLY A 298 11.53 -3.45 -7.44
CA GLY A 298 11.77 -3.81 -8.82
C GLY A 298 13.24 -3.74 -9.23
N TYR A 299 13.98 -2.75 -8.77
CA TYR A 299 15.42 -2.65 -8.97
C TYR A 299 16.16 -3.84 -8.36
N HIS A 300 15.87 -4.17 -7.10
CA HIS A 300 16.51 -5.27 -6.38
C HIS A 300 16.25 -6.62 -7.05
N ILE A 301 15.03 -6.87 -7.49
CA ILE A 301 14.63 -8.09 -8.19
C ILE A 301 15.32 -8.17 -9.56
N SER A 302 15.28 -7.10 -10.34
CA SER A 302 15.90 -7.06 -11.67
C SER A 302 17.42 -7.23 -11.61
N LYS A 303 18.06 -6.63 -10.60
CA LYS A 303 19.50 -6.76 -10.34
C LYS A 303 19.88 -8.06 -9.62
N ARG A 304 18.90 -8.83 -9.13
CA ARG A 304 19.11 -10.06 -8.35
C ARG A 304 20.04 -9.83 -7.14
N THR A 305 19.77 -8.78 -6.37
CA THR A 305 20.57 -8.45 -5.19
C THR A 305 20.42 -9.51 -4.09
N GLU A 306 21.33 -9.53 -3.14
CA GLU A 306 21.23 -10.40 -1.96
C GLU A 306 19.94 -10.16 -1.17
N LEU A 307 19.44 -8.92 -1.12
CA LEU A 307 18.15 -8.61 -0.50
C LEU A 307 16.98 -9.31 -1.23
N ALA A 308 16.94 -9.20 -2.55
CA ALA A 308 15.90 -9.88 -3.35
C ALA A 308 15.97 -11.39 -3.15
N HIS A 309 17.18 -11.97 -3.18
CA HIS A 309 17.38 -13.39 -2.91
C HIS A 309 16.95 -13.78 -1.49
N SER A 310 17.36 -13.00 -0.47
CA SER A 310 17.05 -13.29 0.94
C SER A 310 15.54 -13.28 1.24
N PHE A 311 14.77 -12.48 0.52
CA PHE A 311 13.33 -12.34 0.72
C PHE A 311 12.48 -12.92 -0.42
N ASN A 312 13.10 -13.74 -1.30
CA ASN A 312 12.42 -14.47 -2.37
C ASN A 312 11.58 -13.55 -3.27
N ASP A 313 12.08 -12.36 -3.58
CA ASP A 313 11.43 -11.34 -4.42
C ASP A 313 10.09 -10.82 -3.85
N GLN A 314 9.79 -11.06 -2.56
CA GLN A 314 8.52 -10.69 -1.95
C GLN A 314 8.68 -9.51 -0.98
N SER A 315 8.09 -8.36 -1.29
CA SER A 315 8.15 -7.15 -0.45
C SER A 315 9.57 -6.94 0.12
N VAL A 316 10.56 -6.87 -0.77
CA VAL A 316 11.99 -7.03 -0.45
C VAL A 316 12.44 -6.01 0.58
N LEU A 317 12.14 -4.73 0.36
CA LEU A 317 12.55 -3.63 1.23
C LEU A 317 11.76 -3.62 2.55
N GLU A 318 10.48 -3.93 2.51
CA GLU A 318 9.63 -4.00 3.69
C GLU A 318 10.07 -5.14 4.62
N ASN A 319 10.42 -6.29 4.06
CA ASN A 319 11.01 -7.40 4.83
C ASN A 319 12.41 -7.06 5.36
N TYR A 320 13.22 -6.32 4.61
CA TYR A 320 14.53 -5.85 5.06
C TYR A 320 14.39 -4.88 6.25
N SER A 321 13.50 -3.89 6.17
CA SER A 321 13.22 -2.95 7.26
C SER A 321 12.73 -3.67 8.52
N LEU A 322 11.85 -4.67 8.38
CA LEU A 322 11.42 -5.52 9.48
C LEU A 322 12.57 -6.34 10.09
N ASN A 323 13.45 -6.88 9.26
CA ASN A 323 14.62 -7.63 9.73
C ASN A 323 15.56 -6.75 10.56
N LEU A 324 15.86 -5.54 10.08
CA LEU A 324 16.63 -4.54 10.83
C LEU A 324 15.95 -4.19 12.15
N ALA A 325 14.67 -3.87 12.12
CA ALA A 325 13.88 -3.49 13.29
C ALA A 325 13.91 -4.56 14.39
N PHE A 326 13.64 -5.81 14.06
CA PHE A 326 13.63 -6.90 15.04
C PHE A 326 15.05 -7.34 15.45
N THR A 327 16.07 -7.09 14.65
CA THR A 327 17.46 -7.27 15.03
C THR A 327 17.89 -6.23 16.07
N ILE A 328 17.61 -4.96 15.82
CA ILE A 328 17.89 -3.86 16.75
C ILE A 328 17.05 -4.00 18.03
N LEU A 329 15.79 -4.45 17.93
CA LEU A 329 14.96 -4.72 19.10
C LEU A 329 15.59 -5.77 20.04
N ARG A 330 16.30 -6.77 19.52
CA ARG A 330 17.02 -7.74 20.37
C ARG A 330 18.17 -7.11 21.13
N GLN A 331 18.80 -6.06 20.59
CA GLN A 331 19.90 -5.33 21.23
C GLN A 331 19.38 -4.37 22.31
N HIS A 332 18.31 -3.64 21.99
CA HIS A 332 17.68 -2.64 22.85
C HIS A 332 16.31 -3.14 23.33
N ASN A 333 16.29 -4.22 24.07
CA ASN A 333 15.10 -5.01 24.38
C ASN A 333 14.09 -4.28 25.30
N PHE A 334 13.38 -3.29 24.77
CA PHE A 334 12.31 -2.61 25.51
C PHE A 334 11.09 -3.51 25.79
N THR A 335 11.07 -4.73 25.25
CA THR A 335 9.98 -5.70 25.45
C THR A 335 10.32 -6.77 26.49
N GLN A 336 11.43 -6.65 27.22
CA GLN A 336 11.99 -7.67 28.12
C GLN A 336 11.02 -8.18 29.19
N ASN A 337 10.10 -7.33 29.67
CA ASN A 337 9.14 -7.68 30.71
C ASN A 337 7.74 -8.00 30.15
N TRP A 338 7.61 -8.16 28.84
CA TRP A 338 6.36 -8.55 28.20
C TRP A 338 6.17 -10.05 28.25
N SER A 339 4.92 -10.52 28.35
CA SER A 339 4.60 -11.90 28.14
C SER A 339 4.83 -12.32 26.68
N THR A 340 5.04 -13.61 26.46
CA THR A 340 5.17 -14.16 25.10
C THR A 340 3.97 -13.80 24.20
N SER A 341 2.76 -13.81 24.73
CA SER A 341 1.54 -13.47 23.99
C SER A 341 1.50 -11.98 23.59
N GLU A 342 1.92 -11.08 24.49
CA GLU A 342 2.02 -9.65 24.18
C GLU A 342 3.06 -9.39 23.08
N PHE A 343 4.23 -10.00 23.19
CA PHE A 343 5.28 -9.86 22.19
C PHE A 343 4.87 -10.43 20.83
N LEU A 344 4.29 -11.60 20.77
CA LEU A 344 3.83 -12.21 19.51
C LEU A 344 2.73 -11.38 18.84
N ARG A 345 1.81 -10.84 19.63
CA ARG A 345 0.77 -9.96 19.12
C ARG A 345 1.33 -8.67 18.57
N PHE A 346 2.20 -7.99 19.33
CA PHE A 346 2.93 -6.80 18.89
C PHE A 346 3.67 -7.08 17.59
N ARG A 347 4.51 -8.11 17.56
CA ARG A 347 5.30 -8.48 16.38
C ARG A 347 4.43 -8.74 15.15
N LYS A 348 3.35 -9.52 15.32
CA LYS A 348 2.41 -9.81 14.22
C LYS A 348 1.80 -8.53 13.66
N THR A 349 1.41 -7.60 14.53
CA THR A 349 0.79 -6.33 14.12
C THR A 349 1.78 -5.43 13.38
N VAL A 350 3.01 -5.27 13.90
CA VAL A 350 4.07 -4.50 13.23
C VAL A 350 4.37 -5.06 11.85
N ILE A 351 4.56 -6.38 11.75
CA ILE A 351 4.84 -7.06 10.46
C ILE A 351 3.70 -6.79 9.47
N ALA A 352 2.45 -6.97 9.88
CA ALA A 352 1.32 -6.80 8.97
C ALA A 352 1.18 -5.35 8.46
N ILE A 353 1.45 -4.35 9.32
CA ILE A 353 1.36 -2.94 8.93
C ILE A 353 2.51 -2.56 7.98
N VAL A 354 3.73 -2.99 8.27
CA VAL A 354 4.89 -2.67 7.42
C VAL A 354 4.78 -3.36 6.07
N LEU A 355 4.45 -4.66 6.00
CA LEU A 355 4.25 -5.34 4.71
C LEU A 355 3.12 -4.73 3.87
N ALA A 356 2.14 -4.09 4.51
CA ALA A 356 1.06 -3.42 3.80
C ALA A 356 1.48 -2.09 3.17
N THR A 357 2.65 -1.51 3.48
CA THR A 357 3.16 -0.32 2.80
C THR A 357 3.61 -0.63 1.38
N ASP A 358 4.02 -1.88 1.08
CA ASP A 358 4.27 -2.31 -0.30
C ASP A 358 3.09 -1.94 -1.21
N PHE A 359 3.40 -1.21 -2.29
CA PHE A 359 2.39 -0.75 -3.25
C PHE A 359 1.69 -1.89 -3.98
N SER A 360 2.32 -3.06 -4.11
CA SER A 360 1.70 -4.24 -4.71
C SER A 360 0.41 -4.67 -3.99
N HIS A 361 0.28 -4.34 -2.70
CA HIS A 361 -0.89 -4.63 -1.87
C HIS A 361 -1.88 -3.46 -1.76
N HIS A 362 -1.62 -2.32 -2.44
CA HIS A 362 -2.39 -1.08 -2.24
C HIS A 362 -3.89 -1.27 -2.51
N PHE A 363 -4.23 -1.74 -3.71
CA PHE A 363 -5.63 -1.87 -4.12
C PHE A 363 -6.38 -2.98 -3.37
N ASP A 364 -5.69 -4.05 -2.98
CA ASP A 364 -6.28 -5.12 -2.17
C ASP A 364 -6.72 -4.60 -0.80
N HIS A 365 -5.87 -3.82 -0.12
CA HIS A 365 -6.23 -3.20 1.16
C HIS A 365 -7.34 -2.16 1.01
N LEU A 366 -7.25 -1.29 0.01
CA LEU A 366 -8.28 -0.28 -0.27
C LEU A 366 -9.63 -0.93 -0.55
N SER A 367 -9.63 -1.98 -1.34
CA SER A 367 -10.80 -2.76 -1.69
C SER A 367 -11.45 -3.43 -0.48
N LYS A 368 -10.64 -4.10 0.35
CA LYS A 368 -11.10 -4.71 1.60
C LYS A 368 -11.69 -3.67 2.54
N PHE A 369 -11.03 -2.52 2.67
CA PHE A 369 -11.50 -1.43 3.51
C PHE A 369 -12.86 -0.92 3.05
N LYS A 370 -13.00 -0.61 1.77
CA LYS A 370 -14.27 -0.17 1.17
C LYS A 370 -15.39 -1.18 1.39
N ALA A 371 -15.12 -2.47 1.19
CA ALA A 371 -16.10 -3.53 1.40
C ALA A 371 -16.56 -3.64 2.85
N LYS A 372 -15.65 -3.47 3.82
CA LYS A 372 -15.94 -3.60 5.26
C LYS A 372 -16.64 -2.38 5.82
N VAL A 373 -16.20 -1.18 5.45
CA VAL A 373 -16.79 0.09 5.89
C VAL A 373 -18.15 0.33 5.19
N GLY A 374 -18.26 0.00 3.90
CA GLY A 374 -19.48 0.23 3.11
C GLY A 374 -19.87 1.71 3.10
N SER A 375 -21.10 2.02 3.52
CA SER A 375 -21.60 3.38 3.66
C SER A 375 -21.46 3.97 5.07
N SER A 376 -20.81 3.25 6.00
CA SER A 376 -20.67 3.67 7.40
C SER A 376 -19.71 4.85 7.54
N GLN A 377 -20.02 5.78 8.45
CA GLN A 377 -19.25 6.99 8.73
C GLN A 377 -19.11 7.22 10.23
N GLY A 378 -18.00 7.80 10.68
CA GLY A 378 -17.76 8.14 12.06
C GLY A 378 -17.94 6.96 13.01
N ASP A 379 -18.75 7.11 14.03
CA ASP A 379 -18.97 6.05 15.03
C ASP A 379 -19.64 4.80 14.44
N ALA A 380 -20.42 4.90 13.36
CA ALA A 380 -21.02 3.75 12.70
C ALA A 380 -19.99 2.79 12.04
N VAL A 381 -18.77 3.25 11.79
CA VAL A 381 -17.67 2.39 11.32
C VAL A 381 -17.37 1.29 12.33
N TRP A 382 -17.48 1.58 13.62
CA TRP A 382 -17.17 0.63 14.69
C TRP A 382 -18.17 -0.51 14.81
N ASP A 383 -19.41 -0.27 14.38
CA ASP A 383 -20.45 -1.30 14.30
C ASP A 383 -20.30 -2.17 13.03
N ALA A 384 -19.77 -1.57 11.95
CA ALA A 384 -19.58 -2.23 10.67
C ALA A 384 -18.32 -3.14 10.66
N ILE A 385 -17.28 -2.76 11.41
CA ILE A 385 -16.00 -3.47 11.43
C ILE A 385 -15.92 -4.45 12.58
N GLU A 386 -15.79 -5.73 12.26
CA GLU A 386 -15.58 -6.76 13.26
C GLU A 386 -14.22 -6.65 13.94
N THR A 387 -14.12 -7.17 15.17
CA THR A 387 -12.87 -7.13 15.97
C THR A 387 -11.65 -7.67 15.23
N GLN A 388 -11.83 -8.70 14.43
CA GLN A 388 -10.76 -9.33 13.64
C GLN A 388 -10.24 -8.42 12.50
N ASP A 389 -11.04 -7.45 12.08
CA ASP A 389 -10.71 -6.53 10.99
C ASP A 389 -10.11 -5.20 11.48
N HIS A 390 -9.97 -4.99 12.79
CA HIS A 390 -9.37 -3.75 13.33
C HIS A 390 -7.93 -3.51 12.84
N LEU A 391 -7.19 -4.58 12.53
CA LEU A 391 -5.87 -4.45 11.92
C LEU A 391 -5.93 -3.72 10.57
N LEU A 392 -7.02 -3.91 9.79
CA LEU A 392 -7.21 -3.22 8.53
C LEU A 392 -7.29 -1.70 8.70
N LEU A 393 -7.89 -1.21 9.80
CA LEU A 393 -7.93 0.23 10.10
C LEU A 393 -6.53 0.81 10.34
N LEU A 394 -5.67 0.06 11.05
CA LEU A 394 -4.29 0.48 11.29
C LEU A 394 -3.47 0.46 9.99
N VAL A 395 -3.66 -0.56 9.17
CA VAL A 395 -3.06 -0.65 7.83
C VAL A 395 -3.48 0.54 6.97
N MET A 396 -4.76 0.87 6.94
CA MET A 396 -5.26 2.01 6.14
C MET A 396 -4.77 3.35 6.69
N ALA A 397 -4.73 3.53 8.02
CA ALA A 397 -4.15 4.72 8.63
C ALA A 397 -2.66 4.89 8.25
N MET A 398 -1.90 3.77 8.25
CA MET A 398 -0.50 3.77 7.82
C MET A 398 -0.36 4.15 6.34
N LYS A 399 -1.17 3.59 5.44
CA LYS A 399 -1.15 3.95 4.01
C LYS A 399 -1.49 5.42 3.75
N VAL A 400 -2.45 5.98 4.50
CA VAL A 400 -2.80 7.40 4.41
C VAL A 400 -1.67 8.27 4.97
N ALA A 401 -0.99 7.83 6.03
CA ALA A 401 0.15 8.56 6.60
C ALA A 401 1.36 8.55 5.65
N ASP A 402 1.66 7.41 5.03
CA ASP A 402 2.79 7.19 4.14
C ASP A 402 2.67 8.01 2.85
N LEU A 403 1.48 7.99 2.21
CA LEU A 403 1.15 8.88 1.10
C LEU A 403 0.81 10.32 1.53
N GLY A 404 0.94 10.64 2.81
CA GLY A 404 0.43 11.85 3.45
C GLY A 404 1.04 13.15 2.91
N HIS A 405 2.24 13.11 2.32
CA HIS A 405 2.81 14.32 1.70
C HIS A 405 1.93 14.86 0.56
N CYS A 406 1.16 14.00 -0.11
CA CYS A 406 0.23 14.42 -1.18
C CYS A 406 -0.92 15.29 -0.63
N ALA A 407 -1.25 15.14 0.65
CA ALA A 407 -2.22 15.95 1.37
C ALA A 407 -1.55 16.99 2.31
N ALA A 408 -0.25 17.21 2.21
CA ALA A 408 0.45 18.26 2.95
C ALA A 408 0.18 19.65 2.39
N ARG A 409 0.49 20.71 3.14
CA ARG A 409 0.52 22.08 2.60
C ARG A 409 1.38 22.12 1.34
N LEU A 410 0.98 22.93 0.37
CA LEU A 410 1.56 22.90 -0.98
C LEU A 410 3.09 23.02 -0.99
N GLU A 411 3.67 23.90 -0.18
CA GLU A 411 5.12 24.09 -0.12
C GLU A 411 5.85 22.81 0.35
N VAL A 412 5.27 22.10 1.32
CA VAL A 412 5.80 20.84 1.85
C VAL A 412 5.64 19.74 0.80
N HIS A 413 4.47 19.66 0.17
CA HIS A 413 4.18 18.72 -0.90
C HIS A 413 5.17 18.84 -2.06
N VAL A 414 5.32 20.04 -2.62
CA VAL A 414 6.25 20.31 -3.76
C VAL A 414 7.69 19.95 -3.39
N LYS A 415 8.12 20.24 -2.16
CA LYS A 415 9.45 19.88 -1.68
C LYS A 415 9.64 18.36 -1.61
N TRP A 416 8.63 17.62 -1.15
CA TRP A 416 8.67 16.15 -1.15
C TRP A 416 8.69 15.58 -2.57
N VAL A 417 7.87 16.09 -3.47
CA VAL A 417 7.85 15.65 -4.88
C VAL A 417 9.20 15.88 -5.55
N SER A 418 9.86 17.02 -5.29
CA SER A 418 11.21 17.30 -5.80
C SER A 418 12.25 16.29 -5.28
N ARG A 419 12.18 15.94 -3.98
CA ARG A 419 13.07 14.95 -3.37
C ARG A 419 12.83 13.55 -3.94
N LEU A 420 11.56 13.16 -4.11
CA LEU A 420 11.19 11.88 -4.71
C LEU A 420 11.69 11.78 -6.15
N GLN A 421 11.57 12.85 -6.93
CA GLN A 421 12.10 12.88 -8.29
C GLN A 421 13.60 12.67 -8.34
N GLU A 422 14.36 13.34 -7.46
CA GLU A 422 15.81 13.14 -7.43
C GLU A 422 16.18 11.70 -7.05
N GLU A 423 15.48 11.10 -6.08
CA GLU A 423 15.70 9.70 -5.71
C GLU A 423 15.39 8.74 -6.87
N PHE A 424 14.32 8.99 -7.61
CA PHE A 424 13.98 8.22 -8.82
C PHE A 424 15.06 8.36 -9.89
N PHE A 425 15.55 9.57 -10.12
CA PHE A 425 16.62 9.79 -11.10
C PHE A 425 17.93 9.12 -10.70
N LEU A 426 18.25 9.11 -9.41
CA LEU A 426 19.41 8.38 -8.89
C LEU A 426 19.26 6.86 -9.09
N GLN A 427 18.05 6.30 -8.94
CA GLN A 427 17.81 4.90 -9.30
C GLN A 427 17.99 4.68 -10.80
N GLY A 428 17.41 5.52 -11.67
CA GLY A 428 17.57 5.42 -13.12
C GLY A 428 19.03 5.49 -13.58
N ASP A 429 19.86 6.28 -12.89
CA ASP A 429 21.29 6.31 -13.14
C ASP A 429 21.97 5.01 -12.76
N LYS A 430 21.63 4.43 -11.57
CA LYS A 430 22.12 3.11 -11.14
C LYS A 430 21.66 1.98 -12.09
N GLU A 431 20.44 2.06 -12.63
CA GLU A 431 19.94 1.11 -13.63
C GLU A 431 20.76 1.20 -14.92
N ARG A 432 21.05 2.40 -15.39
CA ARG A 432 21.88 2.65 -16.58
C ARG A 432 23.31 2.14 -16.39
N GLU A 433 23.92 2.41 -15.25
CA GLU A 433 25.26 1.90 -14.89
C GLU A 433 25.31 0.36 -14.83
N ALA A 434 24.22 -0.25 -14.37
CA ALA A 434 24.06 -1.70 -14.32
C ALA A 434 23.62 -2.34 -15.65
N TYR A 435 23.54 -1.57 -16.75
CA TYR A 435 23.02 -2.00 -18.05
C TYR A 435 21.61 -2.59 -18.00
N LEU A 436 20.80 -2.16 -17.03
CA LEU A 436 19.39 -2.49 -16.93
C LEU A 436 18.55 -1.48 -17.74
N PRO A 437 17.35 -1.88 -18.21
CA PRO A 437 16.39 -0.92 -18.73
C PRO A 437 16.05 0.12 -17.67
N VAL A 438 16.11 1.41 -18.02
CA VAL A 438 15.73 2.47 -17.09
C VAL A 438 14.22 2.43 -16.85
N SER A 439 13.83 2.32 -15.59
CA SER A 439 12.43 2.24 -15.17
C SER A 439 11.66 3.52 -15.54
N ALA A 440 10.35 3.38 -15.76
CA ALA A 440 9.48 4.49 -16.08
C ALA A 440 9.55 5.57 -14.98
N LEU A 441 9.55 6.84 -15.36
CA LEU A 441 9.73 8.04 -14.52
C LEU A 441 11.13 8.20 -13.89
N MET A 442 12.07 7.29 -14.13
CA MET A 442 13.41 7.31 -13.53
C MET A 442 14.50 7.81 -14.48
N ASP A 443 14.15 8.13 -15.73
CA ASP A 443 15.08 8.71 -16.70
C ASP A 443 15.15 10.23 -16.55
N ARG A 444 16.27 10.77 -16.02
CA ARG A 444 16.45 12.23 -15.82
C ARG A 444 16.42 13.05 -17.12
N HIS A 445 16.46 12.40 -18.28
CA HIS A 445 16.32 13.05 -19.61
C HIS A 445 14.86 13.12 -20.08
N LYS A 446 13.91 12.62 -19.28
CA LYS A 446 12.47 12.62 -19.54
C LYS A 446 11.72 13.31 -18.41
N PRO A 447 10.45 13.69 -18.61
CA PRO A 447 9.61 14.17 -17.52
C PRO A 447 9.52 13.14 -16.40
N GLY A 448 9.96 13.51 -15.20
CA GLY A 448 9.96 12.67 -14.01
C GLY A 448 8.70 12.85 -13.15
N PRO A 449 8.73 12.36 -11.90
CA PRO A 449 7.62 12.48 -10.96
C PRO A 449 7.11 13.91 -10.75
N ALA A 450 7.98 14.91 -10.79
CA ALA A 450 7.61 16.31 -10.57
C ALA A 450 6.98 17.00 -11.79
N SER A 451 6.67 16.31 -12.87
CA SER A 451 5.88 16.88 -13.95
C SER A 451 4.38 16.88 -13.63
N GLY A 452 3.68 17.95 -14.00
CA GLY A 452 2.25 18.10 -13.71
C GLY A 452 1.41 16.93 -14.22
N VAL A 453 1.69 16.43 -15.43
CA VAL A 453 0.96 15.29 -16.01
C VAL A 453 1.17 14.01 -15.21
N ASN A 454 2.40 13.75 -14.73
CA ASN A 454 2.71 12.55 -13.94
C ASN A 454 2.09 12.65 -12.55
N GLN A 455 2.11 13.81 -11.91
CA GLN A 455 1.43 14.04 -10.65
C GLN A 455 -0.08 13.85 -10.76
N LEU A 456 -0.73 14.37 -11.81
CA LEU A 456 -2.16 14.16 -12.03
C LEU A 456 -2.51 12.69 -12.10
N GLY A 457 -1.76 11.89 -12.87
CA GLY A 457 -1.98 10.44 -12.95
C GLY A 457 -1.84 9.75 -11.58
N PHE A 458 -0.84 10.14 -10.78
CA PHE A 458 -0.62 9.59 -9.45
C PHE A 458 -1.76 9.99 -8.48
N PHE A 459 -2.18 11.26 -8.49
CA PHE A 459 -3.31 11.72 -7.69
C PHE A 459 -4.61 10.97 -8.04
N ASP A 460 -4.92 10.84 -9.32
CA ASP A 460 -6.19 10.29 -9.78
C ASP A 460 -6.30 8.77 -9.53
N VAL A 461 -5.17 8.04 -9.61
CA VAL A 461 -5.16 6.58 -9.47
C VAL A 461 -4.88 6.12 -8.04
N MET A 462 -3.95 6.78 -7.33
CA MET A 462 -3.48 6.31 -6.03
C MET A 462 -4.01 7.14 -4.86
N VAL A 463 -3.85 8.46 -4.90
CA VAL A 463 -4.05 9.32 -3.74
C VAL A 463 -5.53 9.59 -3.48
N LEU A 464 -6.24 10.09 -4.48
CA LEU A 464 -7.66 10.48 -4.29
C LEU A 464 -8.59 9.31 -4.00
N PRO A 465 -8.45 8.13 -4.63
CA PRO A 465 -9.26 6.98 -4.23
C PRO A 465 -9.05 6.57 -2.77
N LEU A 466 -7.81 6.56 -2.29
CA LEU A 466 -7.48 6.25 -0.90
C LEU A 466 -8.09 7.28 0.06
N LEU A 467 -7.86 8.57 -0.19
CA LEU A 467 -8.34 9.63 0.69
C LEU A 467 -9.87 9.76 0.67
N LYS A 468 -10.52 9.53 -0.46
CA LYS A 468 -11.99 9.53 -0.55
C LYS A 468 -12.61 8.46 0.34
N GLU A 469 -12.13 7.22 0.29
CA GLU A 469 -12.65 6.14 1.13
C GLU A 469 -12.30 6.36 2.61
N TRP A 470 -11.08 6.84 2.90
CA TRP A 470 -10.68 7.15 4.27
C TRP A 470 -11.50 8.29 4.89
N CYS A 471 -11.61 9.43 4.19
CA CYS A 471 -12.35 10.59 4.68
C CYS A 471 -13.87 10.36 4.68
N HIS A 472 -14.38 9.47 3.82
CA HIS A 472 -15.77 9.00 3.91
C HIS A 472 -16.00 8.26 5.23
N ALA A 473 -15.12 7.33 5.60
CA ALA A 473 -15.21 6.61 6.86
C ALA A 473 -15.00 7.52 8.08
N PHE A 474 -14.06 8.45 7.99
CA PHE A 474 -13.65 9.33 9.08
C PHE A 474 -13.72 10.82 8.69
N PRO A 475 -14.93 11.43 8.69
CA PRO A 475 -15.16 12.80 8.24
C PRO A 475 -14.31 13.85 8.95
N GLU A 476 -13.87 13.58 10.19
CA GLU A 476 -13.00 14.45 10.98
C GLU A 476 -11.61 14.64 10.36
N THR A 477 -11.28 13.83 9.34
CA THR A 477 -10.01 13.93 8.57
C THR A 477 -10.19 14.53 7.18
N SER A 478 -11.36 15.04 6.84
CA SER A 478 -11.73 15.56 5.49
C SER A 478 -10.82 16.69 4.99
N GLU A 479 -10.15 17.41 5.88
CA GLU A 479 -9.14 18.40 5.54
C GLU A 479 -8.02 17.83 4.64
N LEU A 480 -7.68 16.53 4.80
CA LEU A 480 -6.69 15.87 3.97
C LEU A 480 -7.12 15.75 2.51
N LEU A 481 -8.38 15.33 2.29
CA LEU A 481 -8.93 15.25 0.94
C LEU A 481 -8.99 16.62 0.27
N ASN A 482 -9.46 17.64 1.00
CA ASN A 482 -9.53 19.01 0.49
C ASN A 482 -8.14 19.52 0.06
N GLN A 483 -7.13 19.31 0.91
CA GLN A 483 -5.76 19.74 0.62
C GLN A 483 -5.16 18.94 -0.56
N ALA A 484 -5.41 17.64 -0.64
CA ALA A 484 -4.96 16.84 -1.78
C ALA A 484 -5.59 17.29 -3.10
N GLU A 485 -6.88 17.67 -3.10
CA GLU A 485 -7.55 18.24 -4.27
C GLU A 485 -6.99 19.62 -4.65
N GLU A 486 -6.57 20.43 -3.66
CA GLU A 486 -5.86 21.70 -3.93
C GLU A 486 -4.49 21.44 -4.57
N ASN A 487 -3.72 20.50 -4.04
CA ASN A 487 -2.42 20.13 -4.60
C ASN A 487 -2.58 19.55 -6.02
N ARG A 488 -3.61 18.75 -6.27
CA ARG A 488 -3.93 18.26 -7.61
C ARG A 488 -4.22 19.43 -8.60
N ARG A 489 -5.00 20.43 -8.17
CA ARG A 489 -5.28 21.63 -9.01
C ARG A 489 -4.02 22.41 -9.34
N TYR A 490 -3.06 22.48 -8.42
CA TYR A 490 -1.74 23.08 -8.69
C TYR A 490 -1.04 22.35 -9.85
N TRP A 491 -0.98 21.01 -9.83
CA TRP A 491 -0.37 20.21 -10.89
C TRP A 491 -1.15 20.25 -12.21
N GLU A 492 -2.46 20.43 -12.17
CA GLU A 492 -3.28 20.63 -13.36
C GLU A 492 -2.91 21.94 -14.09
N LYS A 493 -2.64 22.98 -13.32
CA LYS A 493 -2.16 24.25 -13.88
C LYS A 493 -0.74 24.11 -14.48
N ASP A 494 0.17 23.46 -13.77
CA ASP A 494 1.53 23.18 -14.23
C ASP A 494 1.53 22.38 -15.54
N ALA A 495 0.71 21.33 -15.63
CA ALA A 495 0.57 20.53 -16.85
C ALA A 495 0.06 21.34 -18.06
N LYS A 496 -0.86 22.28 -17.85
CA LYS A 496 -1.35 23.19 -18.90
C LYS A 496 -0.27 24.14 -19.37
N GLU A 497 0.43 24.78 -18.44
CA GLU A 497 1.52 25.71 -18.76
C GLU A 497 2.66 25.04 -19.54
N ASP A 498 2.96 23.77 -19.22
CA ASP A 498 3.93 22.98 -19.97
C ASP A 498 3.45 22.64 -21.39
N SER A 499 2.17 22.31 -21.55
CA SER A 499 1.56 22.06 -22.85
C SER A 499 1.64 23.31 -23.74
N ASP A 500 1.29 24.49 -23.21
CA ASP A 500 1.29 25.75 -23.92
C ASP A 500 2.70 26.18 -24.33
N ARG A 501 3.70 25.98 -23.45
CA ARG A 501 5.12 26.23 -23.76
C ARG A 501 5.61 25.37 -24.93
N ARG A 502 5.28 24.08 -24.96
CA ARG A 502 5.64 23.14 -26.04
C ARG A 502 4.98 23.53 -27.37
N HIS A 503 3.71 23.93 -27.36
CA HIS A 503 3.00 24.40 -28.55
C HIS A 503 3.65 25.69 -29.11
N SER A 504 3.98 26.66 -28.28
CA SER A 504 4.62 27.90 -28.67
C SER A 504 6.01 27.66 -29.28
N GLN A 505 6.81 26.75 -28.72
CA GLN A 505 8.13 26.39 -29.26
C GLN A 505 8.04 25.58 -30.56
N GLY A 506 6.99 24.74 -30.70
CA GLY A 506 6.73 23.98 -31.94
C GLY A 506 6.31 24.88 -33.12
N LEU A 507 5.57 25.96 -32.86
CA LEU A 507 5.19 26.96 -33.86
C LEU A 507 6.40 27.80 -34.31
N GLY A 508 7.31 28.12 -33.39
CA GLY A 508 8.55 28.84 -33.71
C GLY A 508 9.48 28.04 -34.63
N LYS A 509 9.60 26.75 -34.46
CA LYS A 509 10.39 25.87 -35.34
C LYS A 509 9.78 25.65 -36.73
N LYS A 510 8.45 25.66 -36.87
CA LYS A 510 7.79 25.59 -38.18
C LYS A 510 7.98 26.88 -38.99
N HIS A 511 8.02 28.01 -38.34
CA HIS A 511 8.25 29.30 -39.03
C HIS A 511 9.71 29.48 -39.45
N SER A 512 10.69 28.96 -38.72
CA SER A 512 12.10 29.02 -39.09
C SER A 512 12.48 28.07 -40.22
N VAL A 513 11.77 26.97 -40.42
CA VAL A 513 12.00 26.04 -41.52
C VAL A 513 11.35 26.50 -42.84
N GLU A 514 10.28 27.32 -42.78
CA GLU A 514 9.66 27.88 -43.99
C GLU A 514 10.42 29.08 -44.55
N VAL A 515 11.27 29.77 -43.76
CA VAL A 515 12.05 30.91 -44.23
C VAL A 515 13.37 30.51 -44.90
N ASP A 516 13.94 29.34 -44.55
CA ASP A 516 15.19 28.82 -45.16
C ASP A 516 14.96 28.08 -46.50
N SER A 517 13.72 27.95 -46.98
CA SER A 517 13.40 27.27 -48.24
C SER A 517 13.06 28.23 -49.41
N LEU A 518 13.27 29.55 -49.24
CA LEU A 518 13.01 30.55 -50.25
C LEU A 518 14.21 31.50 -50.45
N GLU A 519 15.35 30.97 -50.89
CA GLU A 519 16.33 31.78 -51.67
C GLU A 519 16.83 30.94 -52.85
N PRO A 520 17.07 31.61 -54.03
CA PRO A 520 17.10 30.98 -55.35
C PRO A 520 18.38 30.22 -55.67
#